data_7f6fe99957a5e796112918a42a0d218b
#
_entry.id   7f6fe99957a5e796112918a42a0d218b
#
_cell.length_a   1.000
_cell.length_b   1.000
_cell.length_c   1.000
_cell.angle_alpha   90.00
_cell.angle_beta   90.00
_cell.angle_gamma   90.00
#
_symmetry.space_group_name_H-M   'P 1'
#
loop_
_entity.id
_entity.type
_entity.pdbx_description
1 polymer ?
#
loop_
_entity_poly.entity_id
_entity_poly.type
_entity_poly.pdbx_seq_one_letter_code
_entity_poly.pdbx_strand_id
1 'polypeptide(L)'
;MKSLVCLILINFLWVAPSFGYSKQGNPGPWGELVVSNIYLEAPDSVIDIASKPDPVPRWTFPGLSTMMVKDLLIQSGVDLALVERLTSSAQSKSTVTDTVIFPKLEDLLQIKGGVRDKLYSEISKYPQNDYYTDPVFILSDDVEEWLSEATLNANQKDVVRQLVWRRGKALVFSNVGLLLSYAQTAEEIKNTLRAITRCMSLVVNEKFPIKPEQRENFLKYWIGNQTESPRMTFIKAVSKEKDLHDTIDVMHFLPVIMRERLYTFPSLKDGVKGRLPDCHWTSLNFFNPTPRDYYRSTSLAAIQLTQAYNQVSAPYQFGDVLCYTDNGEGLHTCVYIADNIVLTKNGENILAPWVLLTIEDVSKIYKYSPTTQIQAYRLK
;
A
#
# COMPACT_ATOMS: atom_id res chain seq x y z
N MET A 1 -66.77 -9.11 26.65
CA MET A 1 -65.84 -8.77 25.57
C MET A 1 -64.53 -8.31 26.19
N LYS A 2 -63.48 -9.16 26.17
CA LYS A 2 -62.17 -8.82 26.70
C LYS A 2 -61.25 -8.59 25.50
N SER A 3 -60.80 -7.33 25.32
CA SER A 3 -59.83 -6.97 24.28
C SER A 3 -58.45 -7.42 24.68
N LEU A 4 -57.87 -8.30 23.87
CA LEU A 4 -56.47 -8.74 23.96
C LEU A 4 -55.60 -7.72 23.21
N VAL A 5 -54.79 -6.95 23.95
CA VAL A 5 -53.78 -6.05 23.37
C VAL A 5 -52.50 -6.86 23.17
N CYS A 6 -52.14 -7.13 21.91
CA CYS A 6 -50.91 -7.79 21.52
C CYS A 6 -49.81 -6.73 21.48
N LEU A 7 -48.89 -6.74 22.47
CA LEU A 7 -47.67 -5.93 22.45
C LEU A 7 -46.65 -6.62 21.54
N ILE A 8 -46.41 -6.03 20.37
CA ILE A 8 -45.29 -6.41 19.49
C ILE A 8 -44.04 -5.73 20.02
N LEU A 9 -43.19 -6.50 20.70
CA LEU A 9 -41.81 -6.09 21.06
C LEU A 9 -40.94 -6.13 19.80
N ILE A 10 -40.72 -4.96 19.18
CA ILE A 10 -39.73 -4.80 18.12
C ILE A 10 -38.35 -4.73 18.79
N ASN A 11 -37.61 -5.84 18.74
CA ASN A 11 -36.20 -5.85 19.09
C ASN A 11 -35.41 -5.08 18.02
N PHE A 12 -35.09 -3.83 18.28
CA PHE A 12 -34.05 -3.11 17.55
C PHE A 12 -32.71 -3.75 17.92
N LEU A 13 -32.24 -4.65 17.05
CA LEU A 13 -30.82 -5.02 17.04
C LEU A 13 -30.03 -3.76 16.64
N TRP A 14 -29.50 -3.08 17.63
CA TRP A 14 -28.43 -2.12 17.43
C TRP A 14 -27.23 -2.89 16.88
N VAL A 15 -27.02 -2.89 15.56
CA VAL A 15 -25.72 -3.20 14.97
C VAL A 15 -24.85 -2.02 15.32
N ALA A 16 -24.06 -2.15 16.37
CA ALA A 16 -22.99 -1.19 16.64
C ALA A 16 -22.08 -1.20 15.40
N PRO A 17 -21.75 -0.04 14.82
CA PRO A 17 -20.74 0.01 13.77
C PRO A 17 -19.46 -0.58 14.38
N SER A 18 -18.86 -1.53 13.70
CA SER A 18 -17.55 -2.07 14.03
C SER A 18 -16.53 -0.95 13.79
N PHE A 19 -16.36 -0.08 14.78
CA PHE A 19 -15.23 0.83 14.81
C PHE A 19 -13.97 -0.02 14.85
N GLY A 20 -13.15 0.08 13.82
CA GLY A 20 -11.86 -0.57 13.75
C GLY A 20 -11.10 -0.36 15.07
N TYR A 21 -10.40 -1.39 15.51
CA TYR A 21 -9.64 -1.38 16.77
C TYR A 21 -8.70 -0.16 16.79
N SER A 22 -9.01 0.83 17.63
CA SER A 22 -8.12 1.98 17.81
C SER A 22 -7.00 1.58 18.77
N LYS A 23 -5.76 1.79 18.35
CA LYS A 23 -4.55 1.53 19.15
C LYS A 23 -3.95 2.83 19.65
N GLN A 24 -3.55 2.85 20.94
CA GLN A 24 -2.75 3.93 21.48
C GLN A 24 -1.34 3.88 20.88
N GLY A 25 -0.87 4.99 20.30
CA GLY A 25 0.52 5.16 19.89
C GLY A 25 1.45 5.38 21.10
N ASN A 26 2.76 5.32 20.87
CA ASN A 26 3.73 5.67 21.91
C ASN A 26 3.76 7.18 22.09
N PRO A 27 3.72 7.69 23.35
CA PRO A 27 3.86 9.13 23.59
C PRO A 27 5.26 9.61 23.23
N GLY A 28 5.34 10.84 22.73
CA GLY A 28 6.61 11.42 22.31
C GLY A 28 6.57 12.95 22.22
N PRO A 29 7.58 13.57 21.61
CA PRO A 29 7.55 15.01 21.38
C PRO A 29 6.40 15.47 20.49
N TRP A 30 5.81 14.55 19.74
CA TRP A 30 4.59 14.75 18.94
C TRP A 30 3.31 14.82 19.77
N GLY A 31 3.28 14.35 21.01
CA GLY A 31 2.12 14.25 21.89
C GLY A 31 1.67 12.80 22.13
N GLU A 32 0.36 12.57 22.21
CA GLU A 32 -0.27 11.28 22.41
C GLU A 32 -1.20 10.92 21.24
N LEU A 33 -0.85 9.89 20.50
CA LEU A 33 -1.58 9.48 19.28
C LEU A 33 -2.58 8.36 19.55
N VAL A 34 -3.71 8.43 18.85
CA VAL A 34 -4.66 7.32 18.68
C VAL A 34 -4.71 6.94 17.22
N VAL A 35 -4.50 5.68 16.92
CA VAL A 35 -4.34 5.17 15.56
C VAL A 35 -5.43 4.14 15.26
N SER A 36 -6.08 4.26 14.11
CA SER A 36 -7.08 3.30 13.62
C SER A 36 -6.80 2.93 12.18
N ASN A 37 -7.03 1.66 11.82
CA ASN A 37 -6.92 1.21 10.44
C ASN A 37 -8.18 1.57 9.65
N ILE A 38 -7.99 1.97 8.39
CA ILE A 38 -9.05 2.13 7.39
C ILE A 38 -8.63 1.48 6.08
N TYR A 39 -9.60 1.14 5.23
CA TYR A 39 -9.36 0.70 3.87
C TYR A 39 -9.89 1.74 2.89
N LEU A 40 -9.03 2.17 1.97
CA LEU A 40 -9.37 3.11 0.91
C LEU A 40 -9.69 2.32 -0.35
N GLU A 41 -10.88 2.51 -0.89
CA GLU A 41 -11.33 1.94 -2.15
C GLU A 41 -11.29 3.00 -3.25
N ALA A 42 -10.79 2.63 -4.43
CA ALA A 42 -10.70 3.56 -5.55
C ALA A 42 -12.11 3.97 -6.05
N PRO A 43 -12.36 5.27 -6.29
CA PRO A 43 -13.62 5.73 -6.86
C PRO A 43 -13.78 5.27 -8.31
N ASP A 44 -15.02 5.26 -8.82
CA ASP A 44 -15.33 4.80 -10.19
C ASP A 44 -14.48 5.49 -11.25
N SER A 45 -14.26 6.80 -11.11
CA SER A 45 -13.43 7.57 -12.04
C SER A 45 -11.99 7.10 -12.15
N VAL A 46 -11.47 6.43 -11.12
CA VAL A 46 -10.13 5.82 -11.10
C VAL A 46 -10.20 4.38 -11.64
N ILE A 47 -11.18 3.60 -11.22
CA ILE A 47 -11.39 2.23 -11.70
C ILE A 47 -11.64 2.19 -13.21
N ASP A 48 -12.38 3.16 -13.76
CA ASP A 48 -12.71 3.21 -15.18
C ASP A 48 -11.49 3.41 -16.08
N ILE A 49 -10.47 4.10 -15.59
CA ILE A 49 -9.22 4.39 -16.33
C ILE A 49 -8.07 3.45 -15.94
N ALA A 50 -8.21 2.67 -14.88
CA ALA A 50 -7.21 1.70 -14.48
C ALA A 50 -7.08 0.58 -15.53
N SER A 51 -5.86 0.12 -15.77
CA SER A 51 -5.61 -1.03 -16.62
C SER A 51 -6.26 -2.27 -15.99
N LYS A 52 -7.08 -2.95 -16.76
CA LYS A 52 -7.71 -4.21 -16.34
C LYS A 52 -6.79 -5.37 -16.70
N PRO A 53 -6.42 -6.22 -15.73
CA PRO A 53 -5.62 -7.39 -16.02
C PRO A 53 -6.39 -8.38 -16.90
N ASP A 54 -5.65 -9.10 -17.76
CA ASP A 54 -6.21 -10.19 -18.54
C ASP A 54 -6.80 -11.27 -17.59
N PRO A 55 -8.04 -11.73 -17.80
CA PRO A 55 -8.63 -12.79 -17.01
C PRO A 55 -7.89 -14.14 -17.16
N VAL A 56 -7.11 -14.32 -18.22
CA VAL A 56 -6.29 -15.51 -18.43
C VAL A 56 -4.93 -15.32 -17.75
N PRO A 57 -4.60 -16.13 -16.72
CA PRO A 57 -3.29 -16.05 -16.08
C PRO A 57 -2.17 -16.25 -17.11
N ARG A 58 -1.13 -15.42 -17.01
CA ARG A 58 0.00 -15.45 -17.93
C ARG A 58 1.31 -15.24 -17.18
N TRP A 59 2.28 -16.08 -17.44
CA TRP A 59 3.66 -15.94 -17.01
C TRP A 59 4.57 -15.74 -18.21
N THR A 60 5.27 -14.65 -18.27
CA THR A 60 6.17 -14.28 -19.36
C THR A 60 7.62 -14.35 -18.89
N PHE A 61 8.46 -15.06 -19.62
CA PHE A 61 9.87 -15.28 -19.35
C PHE A 61 10.71 -14.80 -20.54
N PRO A 62 10.99 -13.49 -20.67
CA PRO A 62 11.82 -12.97 -21.73
C PRO A 62 13.25 -13.48 -21.60
N GLY A 63 13.86 -13.81 -22.73
CA GLY A 63 15.23 -14.32 -22.78
C GLY A 63 15.38 -15.76 -22.31
N LEU A 64 14.29 -16.48 -21.93
CA LEU A 64 14.36 -17.86 -21.52
C LEU A 64 13.69 -18.81 -22.51
N SER A 65 14.43 -19.82 -22.97
CA SER A 65 13.89 -20.93 -23.72
C SER A 65 13.00 -21.82 -22.85
N THR A 66 12.14 -22.62 -23.45
CA THR A 66 11.28 -23.58 -22.73
C THR A 66 12.09 -24.49 -21.79
N MET A 67 13.28 -24.91 -22.17
CA MET A 67 14.15 -25.75 -21.33
C MET A 67 14.60 -24.99 -20.09
N MET A 68 15.04 -23.75 -20.24
CA MET A 68 15.45 -22.91 -19.10
C MET A 68 14.28 -22.62 -18.16
N VAL A 69 13.08 -22.44 -18.71
CA VAL A 69 11.85 -22.24 -17.89
C VAL A 69 11.48 -23.54 -17.15
N LYS A 70 11.62 -24.71 -17.76
CA LYS A 70 11.46 -26.00 -17.06
C LYS A 70 12.41 -26.11 -15.87
N ASP A 71 13.69 -25.80 -16.07
CA ASP A 71 14.69 -25.83 -15.00
C ASP A 71 14.33 -24.85 -13.87
N LEU A 72 13.88 -23.63 -14.20
CA LEU A 72 13.42 -22.63 -13.23
C LEU A 72 12.23 -23.13 -12.41
N LEU A 73 11.22 -23.74 -13.06
CA LEU A 73 10.06 -24.30 -12.38
C LEU A 73 10.47 -25.45 -11.44
N ILE A 74 11.35 -26.37 -11.89
CA ILE A 74 11.87 -27.47 -11.07
C ILE A 74 12.66 -26.93 -9.87
N GLN A 75 13.56 -25.98 -10.08
CA GLN A 75 14.36 -25.35 -9.00
C GLN A 75 13.46 -24.61 -7.98
N SER A 76 12.31 -24.09 -8.43
CA SER A 76 11.31 -23.51 -7.53
C SER A 76 10.56 -24.57 -6.71
N GLY A 77 10.67 -25.84 -7.07
CA GLY A 77 10.04 -26.98 -6.38
C GLY A 77 8.69 -27.40 -6.97
N VAL A 78 8.38 -26.99 -8.20
CA VAL A 78 7.18 -27.44 -8.91
C VAL A 78 7.33 -28.92 -9.29
N ASP A 79 6.27 -29.71 -9.08
CA ASP A 79 6.24 -31.12 -9.44
C ASP A 79 6.51 -31.34 -10.93
N LEU A 80 7.29 -32.39 -11.26
CA LEU A 80 7.74 -32.63 -12.63
C LEU A 80 6.57 -32.85 -13.61
N ALA A 81 5.52 -33.57 -13.19
CA ALA A 81 4.35 -33.80 -14.05
C ALA A 81 3.60 -32.49 -14.32
N LEU A 82 3.58 -31.57 -13.33
CA LEU A 82 3.01 -30.24 -13.50
C LEU A 82 3.89 -29.37 -14.41
N VAL A 83 5.22 -29.44 -14.28
CA VAL A 83 6.15 -28.74 -15.18
C VAL A 83 5.93 -29.15 -16.63
N GLU A 84 5.80 -30.46 -16.91
CA GLU A 84 5.55 -30.94 -18.27
C GLU A 84 4.21 -30.44 -18.82
N ARG A 85 3.15 -30.39 -18.02
CA ARG A 85 1.86 -29.80 -18.43
C ARG A 85 1.97 -28.32 -18.72
N LEU A 86 2.54 -27.53 -17.79
CA LEU A 86 2.66 -26.08 -17.93
C LEU A 86 3.50 -25.67 -19.13
N THR A 87 4.51 -26.45 -19.48
CA THR A 87 5.41 -26.18 -20.62
C THR A 87 5.01 -26.88 -21.90
N SER A 88 3.89 -27.61 -21.90
CA SER A 88 3.34 -28.23 -23.12
C SER A 88 2.84 -27.20 -24.13
N SER A 89 2.78 -27.54 -25.40
CA SER A 89 2.25 -26.66 -26.45
C SER A 89 0.77 -26.29 -26.27
N ALA A 90 0.05 -26.97 -25.37
CA ALA A 90 -1.33 -26.66 -25.01
C ALA A 90 -1.42 -25.48 -24.03
N GLN A 91 -0.38 -25.25 -23.24
CA GLN A 91 -0.36 -24.19 -22.22
C GLN A 91 0.82 -23.20 -22.36
N SER A 92 1.72 -23.42 -23.31
CA SER A 92 2.84 -22.53 -23.53
C SER A 92 3.00 -22.13 -24.98
N LYS A 93 3.50 -20.92 -25.19
CA LYS A 93 3.99 -20.41 -26.49
C LYS A 93 5.44 -20.03 -26.30
N SER A 94 6.28 -20.51 -27.20
CA SER A 94 7.71 -20.20 -27.17
C SER A 94 8.17 -19.66 -28.51
N THR A 95 9.01 -18.65 -28.46
CA THR A 95 9.87 -18.22 -29.55
C THR A 95 11.28 -18.80 -29.32
N VAL A 96 12.24 -18.43 -30.17
CA VAL A 96 13.64 -18.84 -29.97
C VAL A 96 14.21 -18.31 -28.63
N THR A 97 13.73 -17.16 -28.20
CA THR A 97 14.27 -16.42 -27.03
C THR A 97 13.32 -16.32 -25.85
N ASP A 98 11.99 -16.44 -26.05
CA ASP A 98 11.03 -16.13 -25.02
C ASP A 98 10.04 -17.28 -24.81
N THR A 99 9.62 -17.48 -23.57
CA THR A 99 8.58 -18.46 -23.22
C THR A 99 7.45 -17.77 -22.46
N VAL A 100 6.22 -18.02 -22.87
CA VAL A 100 5.00 -17.57 -22.20
C VAL A 100 4.17 -18.77 -21.81
N ILE A 101 3.79 -18.88 -20.53
CA ILE A 101 2.93 -19.92 -19.99
C ILE A 101 1.56 -19.34 -19.66
N PHE A 102 0.49 -20.09 -19.95
CA PHE A 102 -0.89 -19.77 -19.62
C PHE A 102 -1.42 -20.84 -18.65
N PRO A 103 -1.10 -20.73 -17.35
CA PRO A 103 -1.50 -21.73 -16.38
C PRO A 103 -3.01 -21.71 -16.16
N LYS A 104 -3.62 -22.88 -16.08
CA LYS A 104 -5.02 -23.03 -15.72
C LYS A 104 -5.19 -22.96 -14.21
N LEU A 105 -6.40 -22.61 -13.73
CA LEU A 105 -6.69 -22.57 -12.29
C LEU A 105 -6.33 -23.90 -11.59
N GLU A 106 -6.69 -25.03 -12.19
CA GLU A 106 -6.39 -26.35 -11.63
C GLU A 106 -4.89 -26.62 -11.45
N ASP A 107 -4.04 -26.06 -12.30
CA ASP A 107 -2.58 -26.16 -12.18
C ASP A 107 -2.04 -25.21 -11.11
N LEU A 108 -2.57 -23.97 -11.05
CA LEU A 108 -2.22 -23.00 -10.01
C LEU A 108 -2.52 -23.53 -8.60
N LEU A 109 -3.64 -24.25 -8.45
CA LEU A 109 -4.06 -24.83 -7.17
C LEU A 109 -3.17 -25.99 -6.72
N GLN A 110 -2.48 -26.68 -7.64
CA GLN A 110 -1.52 -27.74 -7.32
C GLN A 110 -0.19 -27.19 -6.77
N ILE A 111 0.12 -25.92 -7.04
CA ILE A 111 1.34 -25.29 -6.54
C ILE A 111 1.12 -24.91 -5.07
N LYS A 112 1.78 -25.62 -4.14
CA LYS A 112 1.65 -25.42 -2.69
C LYS A 112 2.32 -24.11 -2.24
N GLY A 113 1.90 -23.56 -1.12
CA GLY A 113 2.29 -22.24 -0.62
C GLY A 113 3.79 -21.93 -0.71
N GLY A 114 4.66 -22.71 -0.05
CA GLY A 114 6.09 -22.42 -0.07
C GLY A 114 6.78 -22.58 -1.44
N VAL A 115 6.22 -23.43 -2.34
CA VAL A 115 6.64 -23.52 -3.73
C VAL A 115 6.16 -22.30 -4.50
N ARG A 116 4.91 -21.87 -4.25
CA ARG A 116 4.35 -20.66 -4.86
C ARG A 116 5.17 -19.44 -4.49
N ASP A 117 5.54 -19.28 -3.22
CA ASP A 117 6.35 -18.16 -2.73
C ASP A 117 7.66 -18.03 -3.53
N LYS A 118 8.37 -19.15 -3.74
CA LYS A 118 9.61 -19.18 -4.53
C LYS A 118 9.35 -18.89 -6.02
N LEU A 119 8.39 -19.59 -6.61
CA LEU A 119 8.07 -19.46 -8.03
C LEU A 119 7.63 -18.04 -8.37
N TYR A 120 6.71 -17.46 -7.58
CA TYR A 120 6.20 -16.12 -7.86
C TYR A 120 7.23 -15.04 -7.59
N SER A 121 8.15 -15.27 -6.64
CA SER A 121 9.32 -14.39 -6.47
C SER A 121 10.24 -14.43 -7.70
N GLU A 122 10.42 -15.59 -8.35
CA GLU A 122 11.17 -15.68 -9.61
C GLU A 122 10.41 -14.99 -10.77
N ILE A 123 9.11 -15.25 -10.92
CA ILE A 123 8.28 -14.61 -11.94
C ILE A 123 8.28 -13.08 -11.80
N SER A 124 8.33 -12.56 -10.58
CA SER A 124 8.33 -11.12 -10.30
C SER A 124 9.59 -10.39 -10.76
N LYS A 125 10.65 -11.09 -11.13
CA LYS A 125 11.86 -10.49 -11.69
C LYS A 125 11.68 -10.01 -13.15
N TYR A 126 10.61 -10.43 -13.80
CA TYR A 126 10.30 -10.09 -15.19
C TYR A 126 9.20 -9.03 -15.25
N PRO A 127 9.52 -7.78 -15.64
CA PRO A 127 8.57 -6.64 -15.62
C PRO A 127 7.31 -6.84 -16.46
N GLN A 128 7.35 -7.80 -17.42
CA GLN A 128 6.20 -8.17 -18.26
C GLN A 128 5.08 -8.87 -17.49
N ASN A 129 5.30 -9.20 -16.21
CA ASN A 129 4.34 -9.84 -15.32
C ASN A 129 3.83 -8.83 -14.28
N ASP A 130 3.05 -7.84 -14.71
CA ASP A 130 2.66 -6.66 -13.92
C ASP A 130 2.21 -6.97 -12.49
N TYR A 131 1.19 -7.83 -12.31
CA TYR A 131 0.70 -8.17 -10.98
C TYR A 131 1.63 -9.08 -10.16
N TYR A 132 2.57 -9.75 -10.78
CA TYR A 132 3.60 -10.51 -10.05
C TYR A 132 4.73 -9.58 -9.60
N THR A 133 5.07 -8.61 -10.43
CA THR A 133 6.05 -7.56 -10.09
C THR A 133 5.51 -6.61 -9.04
N ASP A 134 4.24 -6.17 -9.18
CA ASP A 134 3.52 -5.27 -8.27
C ASP A 134 2.20 -5.92 -7.78
N PRO A 135 2.28 -6.93 -6.92
CA PRO A 135 1.10 -7.64 -6.44
C PRO A 135 0.25 -6.79 -5.51
N VAL A 136 -0.99 -7.19 -5.32
CA VAL A 136 -1.85 -6.63 -4.27
C VAL A 136 -1.31 -7.04 -2.90
N PHE A 137 -0.96 -6.05 -2.09
CA PHE A 137 -0.47 -6.26 -0.72
C PHE A 137 -1.63 -6.39 0.27
N ILE A 138 -1.59 -7.47 1.05
CA ILE A 138 -2.50 -7.73 2.17
C ILE A 138 -1.71 -7.44 3.44
N LEU A 139 -1.87 -6.23 4.01
CA LEU A 139 -1.12 -5.77 5.17
C LEU A 139 -1.71 -6.27 6.50
N SER A 140 -2.52 -7.32 6.46
CA SER A 140 -2.91 -8.11 7.62
C SER A 140 -2.05 -9.37 7.72
N ASP A 141 -1.81 -9.86 8.92
CA ASP A 141 -1.09 -11.13 9.14
C ASP A 141 -2.00 -12.34 8.84
N ASP A 142 -3.33 -12.14 8.81
CA ASP A 142 -4.35 -13.12 8.48
C ASP A 142 -5.15 -12.69 7.25
N VAL A 143 -5.17 -13.56 6.23
CA VAL A 143 -5.95 -13.34 5.01
C VAL A 143 -7.46 -13.29 5.30
N GLU A 144 -7.95 -14.02 6.32
CA GLU A 144 -9.38 -14.03 6.67
C GLU A 144 -9.84 -12.69 7.25
N GLU A 145 -9.01 -12.04 8.07
CA GLU A 145 -9.29 -10.70 8.54
C GLU A 145 -9.46 -9.73 7.35
N TRP A 146 -8.52 -9.77 6.40
CA TRP A 146 -8.61 -8.94 5.20
C TRP A 146 -9.83 -9.31 4.34
N LEU A 147 -10.15 -10.60 4.15
CA LEU A 147 -11.30 -11.06 3.35
C LEU A 147 -12.65 -10.74 4.00
N SER A 148 -12.72 -10.62 5.32
CA SER A 148 -13.97 -10.27 6.01
C SER A 148 -14.49 -8.90 5.57
N GLU A 149 -13.59 -7.95 5.35
CA GLU A 149 -13.88 -6.59 4.92
C GLU A 149 -14.01 -6.44 3.39
N ALA A 150 -13.66 -7.50 2.61
CA ALA A 150 -13.69 -7.43 1.14
C ALA A 150 -15.08 -7.71 0.58
N THR A 151 -15.57 -6.82 -0.28
CA THR A 151 -16.81 -7.00 -1.05
C THR A 151 -16.57 -7.95 -2.24
N LEU A 152 -16.14 -9.19 -1.93
CA LEU A 152 -15.93 -10.28 -2.89
C LEU A 152 -16.97 -11.37 -2.67
N ASN A 153 -17.39 -12.07 -3.75
CA ASN A 153 -18.27 -13.23 -3.60
C ASN A 153 -17.50 -14.45 -3.04
N ALA A 154 -18.23 -15.51 -2.65
CA ALA A 154 -17.64 -16.68 -2.01
C ALA A 154 -16.55 -17.33 -2.87
N ASN A 155 -16.80 -17.52 -4.18
CA ASN A 155 -15.83 -18.13 -5.10
C ASN A 155 -14.56 -17.29 -5.23
N GLN A 156 -14.70 -15.96 -5.31
CA GLN A 156 -13.56 -15.05 -5.37
C GLN A 156 -12.75 -15.09 -4.06
N LYS A 157 -13.40 -15.10 -2.90
CA LYS A 157 -12.74 -15.27 -1.60
C LYS A 157 -11.97 -16.58 -1.52
N ASP A 158 -12.55 -17.67 -2.01
CA ASP A 158 -11.88 -18.98 -2.03
C ASP A 158 -10.65 -18.99 -2.94
N VAL A 159 -10.71 -18.35 -4.09
CA VAL A 159 -9.55 -18.19 -4.99
C VAL A 159 -8.43 -17.39 -4.30
N VAL A 160 -8.76 -16.30 -3.62
CA VAL A 160 -7.76 -15.51 -2.88
C VAL A 160 -7.10 -16.37 -1.78
N ARG A 161 -7.89 -17.08 -0.96
CA ARG A 161 -7.36 -17.99 0.09
C ARG A 161 -6.37 -19.00 -0.45
N GLN A 162 -6.67 -19.58 -1.59
CA GLN A 162 -5.88 -20.65 -2.19
C GLN A 162 -4.65 -20.15 -2.94
N LEU A 163 -4.69 -18.93 -3.51
CA LEU A 163 -3.64 -18.38 -4.36
C LEU A 163 -2.81 -17.25 -3.69
N VAL A 164 -3.14 -16.83 -2.48
CA VAL A 164 -2.28 -15.94 -1.69
C VAL A 164 -0.91 -16.57 -1.47
N TRP A 165 0.13 -15.73 -1.48
CA TRP A 165 1.50 -16.16 -1.32
C TRP A 165 2.29 -15.15 -0.48
N ARG A 166 3.56 -15.45 -0.13
CA ARG A 166 4.41 -14.57 0.67
C ARG A 166 5.54 -13.98 -0.15
N ARG A 167 5.65 -12.65 -0.14
CA ARG A 167 6.83 -11.92 -0.58
C ARG A 167 7.55 -11.37 0.65
N GLY A 168 8.59 -12.05 1.07
CA GLY A 168 9.20 -11.76 2.37
C GLY A 168 8.22 -11.98 3.52
N LYS A 169 7.91 -10.92 4.26
CA LYS A 169 6.92 -10.97 5.36
C LYS A 169 5.50 -10.61 4.93
N ALA A 170 5.31 -10.05 3.74
CA ALA A 170 3.98 -9.64 3.27
C ALA A 170 3.18 -10.81 2.73
N LEU A 171 1.87 -10.83 3.01
CA LEU A 171 0.89 -11.58 2.24
C LEU A 171 0.55 -10.79 0.97
N VAL A 172 0.55 -11.46 -0.17
CA VAL A 172 0.31 -10.81 -1.46
C VAL A 172 -0.55 -11.67 -2.37
N PHE A 173 -1.26 -11.03 -3.31
CA PHE A 173 -2.09 -11.70 -4.29
C PHE A 173 -1.78 -11.18 -5.69
N SER A 174 -1.47 -12.07 -6.63
CA SER A 174 -1.02 -11.74 -8.00
C SER A 174 -2.01 -12.13 -9.10
N ASN A 175 -3.00 -12.96 -8.80
CA ASN A 175 -3.90 -13.52 -9.82
C ASN A 175 -5.19 -12.69 -9.98
N VAL A 176 -5.07 -11.32 -9.99
CA VAL A 176 -6.22 -10.40 -10.01
C VAL A 176 -7.12 -10.64 -11.23
N GLY A 177 -6.54 -10.85 -12.42
CA GLY A 177 -7.30 -11.12 -13.64
C GLY A 177 -8.20 -12.35 -13.52
N LEU A 178 -7.74 -13.38 -12.83
CA LEU A 178 -8.53 -14.59 -12.60
C LEU A 178 -9.80 -14.32 -11.80
N LEU A 179 -9.77 -13.38 -10.83
CA LEU A 179 -10.98 -13.01 -10.08
C LEU A 179 -12.02 -12.34 -10.97
N LEU A 180 -11.59 -11.64 -12.02
CA LEU A 180 -12.49 -10.97 -12.95
C LEU A 180 -13.26 -11.98 -13.80
N SER A 181 -12.74 -13.21 -14.01
CA SER A 181 -13.45 -14.25 -14.73
C SER A 181 -14.72 -14.74 -14.01
N TYR A 182 -14.85 -14.47 -12.71
CA TYR A 182 -16.06 -14.77 -11.92
C TYR A 182 -17.08 -13.64 -11.96
N ALA A 183 -16.77 -12.50 -12.56
CA ALA A 183 -17.69 -11.39 -12.74
C ALA A 183 -18.46 -11.55 -14.07
N GLN A 184 -19.78 -11.37 -14.02
CA GLN A 184 -20.66 -11.52 -15.19
C GLN A 184 -21.02 -10.20 -15.83
N THR A 185 -20.90 -9.10 -15.10
CA THR A 185 -21.26 -7.75 -15.54
C THR A 185 -20.10 -6.78 -15.40
N ALA A 186 -20.15 -5.69 -16.14
CA ALA A 186 -19.15 -4.61 -16.02
C ALA A 186 -19.12 -4.01 -14.60
N GLU A 187 -20.24 -3.95 -13.92
CA GLU A 187 -20.32 -3.46 -12.54
C GLU A 187 -19.66 -4.43 -11.56
N GLU A 188 -19.86 -5.73 -11.73
CA GLU A 188 -19.16 -6.74 -10.92
C GLU A 188 -17.65 -6.72 -11.13
N ILE A 189 -17.17 -6.47 -12.36
CA ILE A 189 -15.74 -6.27 -12.66
C ILE A 189 -15.21 -5.08 -11.85
N LYS A 190 -15.91 -3.93 -11.88
CA LYS A 190 -15.52 -2.74 -11.12
C LYS A 190 -15.48 -3.02 -9.61
N ASN A 191 -16.52 -3.65 -9.09
CA ASN A 191 -16.62 -3.97 -7.67
C ASN A 191 -15.53 -4.95 -7.24
N THR A 192 -15.19 -5.95 -8.08
CA THR A 192 -14.08 -6.86 -7.83
C THR A 192 -12.74 -6.13 -7.81
N LEU A 193 -12.47 -5.27 -8.80
CA LEU A 193 -11.24 -4.47 -8.83
C LEU A 193 -11.15 -3.56 -7.61
N ARG A 194 -12.23 -2.85 -7.26
CA ARG A 194 -12.28 -1.97 -6.08
C ARG A 194 -11.96 -2.73 -4.81
N ALA A 195 -12.58 -3.91 -4.61
CA ALA A 195 -12.40 -4.71 -3.42
C ALA A 195 -10.98 -5.29 -3.31
N ILE A 196 -10.41 -5.82 -4.42
CA ILE A 196 -9.10 -6.46 -4.39
C ILE A 196 -7.94 -5.45 -4.34
N THR A 197 -8.10 -4.26 -4.92
CA THR A 197 -7.06 -3.22 -4.95
C THR A 197 -7.21 -2.18 -3.85
N ARG A 198 -8.13 -2.38 -2.89
CA ARG A 198 -8.25 -1.48 -1.75
C ARG A 198 -6.94 -1.42 -0.95
N CYS A 199 -6.60 -0.24 -0.48
CA CYS A 199 -5.36 0.01 0.22
C CYS A 199 -5.62 0.30 1.70
N MET A 200 -4.88 -0.36 2.59
CA MET A 200 -4.88 -0.01 4.01
C MET A 200 -4.21 1.35 4.22
N SER A 201 -4.77 2.12 5.10
CA SER A 201 -4.19 3.36 5.64
C SER A 201 -4.51 3.50 7.12
N LEU A 202 -3.81 4.41 7.79
CA LEU A 202 -4.05 4.77 9.17
C LEU A 202 -4.80 6.11 9.23
N VAL A 203 -5.79 6.22 10.11
CA VAL A 203 -6.27 7.49 10.64
C VAL A 203 -5.53 7.72 11.95
N VAL A 204 -4.87 8.86 12.06
CA VAL A 204 -4.00 9.19 13.19
C VAL A 204 -4.50 10.45 13.84
N ASN A 205 -4.91 10.36 15.09
CA ASN A 205 -5.46 11.47 15.84
C ASN A 205 -4.55 11.83 17.02
N GLU A 206 -4.23 13.10 17.17
CA GLU A 206 -3.55 13.68 18.33
C GLU A 206 -4.56 13.97 19.43
N LYS A 207 -4.25 13.59 20.67
CA LYS A 207 -5.09 13.88 21.85
C LYS A 207 -4.84 15.27 22.41
N PHE A 208 -5.90 15.92 22.81
CA PHE A 208 -5.88 17.21 23.49
C PHE A 208 -6.55 17.11 24.87
N PRO A 209 -6.24 18.03 25.80
CA PRO A 209 -5.31 19.18 25.68
C PRO A 209 -3.84 18.76 25.79
N ILE A 210 -2.96 19.55 25.15
CA ILE A 210 -1.50 19.39 25.33
C ILE A 210 -1.13 19.98 26.71
N LYS A 211 -0.46 19.17 27.53
CA LYS A 211 -0.01 19.61 28.85
C LYS A 211 0.95 20.82 28.72
N PRO A 212 0.83 21.84 29.59
CA PRO A 212 1.65 23.06 29.49
C PRO A 212 3.15 22.79 29.41
N GLU A 213 3.66 21.82 30.17
CA GLU A 213 5.07 21.43 30.20
C GLU A 213 5.55 20.72 28.92
N GLN A 214 4.64 20.14 28.14
CA GLN A 214 4.93 19.43 26.88
C GLN A 214 4.81 20.36 25.66
N ARG A 215 4.14 21.52 25.81
CA ARG A 215 3.77 22.39 24.69
C ARG A 215 4.96 22.88 23.86
N GLU A 216 6.07 23.23 24.50
CA GLU A 216 7.25 23.68 23.76
C GLU A 216 7.83 22.61 22.87
N ASN A 217 7.96 21.37 23.39
CA ASN A 217 8.43 20.19 22.62
C ASN A 217 7.46 19.84 21.49
N PHE A 218 6.16 19.89 21.76
CA PHE A 218 5.11 19.67 20.77
C PHE A 218 5.20 20.67 19.60
N LEU A 219 5.31 21.97 19.92
CA LEU A 219 5.44 23.01 18.91
C LEU A 219 6.75 22.88 18.13
N LYS A 220 7.86 22.60 18.80
CA LYS A 220 9.16 22.36 18.16
C LYS A 220 9.11 21.19 17.21
N TYR A 221 8.42 20.12 17.60
CA TYR A 221 8.29 18.92 16.78
C TYR A 221 7.48 19.16 15.50
N TRP A 222 6.27 19.67 15.64
CA TRP A 222 5.37 19.83 14.49
C TRP A 222 5.68 21.03 13.60
N ILE A 223 6.27 22.08 14.14
CA ILE A 223 6.58 23.31 13.42
C ILE A 223 8.03 23.32 12.93
N GLY A 224 8.98 22.90 13.79
CA GLY A 224 10.41 22.95 13.49
C GLY A 224 10.90 24.36 13.17
N ASN A 225 11.82 24.47 12.20
CA ASN A 225 12.41 25.73 11.75
C ASN A 225 11.69 26.32 10.51
N GLN A 226 10.45 25.92 10.24
CA GLN A 226 9.73 26.38 9.06
C GLN A 226 9.27 27.83 9.18
N THR A 227 9.11 28.46 8.01
CA THR A 227 8.53 29.81 7.91
C THR A 227 7.05 29.81 8.28
N GLU A 228 6.52 30.93 8.73
CA GLU A 228 5.11 31.08 9.12
C GLU A 228 4.15 30.64 8.00
N SER A 229 3.15 29.89 8.39
CA SER A 229 2.11 29.35 7.50
C SER A 229 0.78 29.18 8.25
N PRO A 230 -0.38 29.12 7.56
CA PRO A 230 -1.66 28.87 8.21
C PRO A 230 -1.66 27.62 9.09
N ARG A 231 -0.93 26.57 8.69
CA ARG A 231 -0.74 25.35 9.45
C ARG A 231 -0.11 25.62 10.83
N MET A 232 0.94 26.41 10.86
CA MET A 232 1.64 26.76 12.12
C MET A 232 0.75 27.58 13.05
N THR A 233 -0.02 28.52 12.49
CA THR A 233 -0.99 29.32 13.26
C THR A 233 -2.03 28.42 13.90
N PHE A 234 -2.56 27.44 13.15
CA PHE A 234 -3.50 26.43 13.65
C PHE A 234 -2.87 25.61 14.79
N ILE A 235 -1.69 25.02 14.60
CA ILE A 235 -1.00 24.20 15.61
C ILE A 235 -0.73 25.00 16.89
N LYS A 236 -0.28 26.27 16.75
CA LYS A 236 -0.06 27.17 17.88
C LYS A 236 -1.36 27.45 18.65
N ALA A 237 -2.47 27.64 17.95
CA ALA A 237 -3.77 27.91 18.56
C ALA A 237 -4.27 26.69 19.36
N VAL A 238 -4.39 25.52 18.71
CA VAL A 238 -4.93 24.31 19.36
C VAL A 238 -4.04 23.81 20.51
N SER A 239 -2.73 24.02 20.46
CA SER A 239 -1.82 23.63 21.55
C SER A 239 -2.02 24.45 22.84
N LYS A 240 -2.70 25.58 22.75
CA LYS A 240 -3.00 26.45 23.91
C LYS A 240 -4.40 26.21 24.47
N GLU A 241 -5.25 25.57 23.71
CA GLU A 241 -6.65 25.34 24.08
C GLU A 241 -6.72 24.33 25.23
N LYS A 242 -7.33 24.76 26.35
CA LYS A 242 -7.43 23.97 27.58
C LYS A 242 -8.75 23.19 27.66
N ASP A 243 -9.77 23.72 27.02
CA ASP A 243 -11.12 23.15 27.04
C ASP A 243 -11.36 22.14 25.89
N LEU A 244 -10.36 21.97 25.03
CA LEU A 244 -10.39 20.95 23.96
C LEU A 244 -10.05 19.57 24.56
N HIS A 245 -11.08 18.81 24.92
CA HIS A 245 -10.95 17.45 25.43
C HIS A 245 -11.36 16.45 24.35
N ASP A 246 -10.66 16.46 23.22
CA ASP A 246 -10.96 15.66 22.03
C ASP A 246 -9.69 15.33 21.28
N THR A 247 -9.84 14.76 20.11
CA THR A 247 -8.74 14.44 19.21
C THR A 247 -8.79 15.31 17.95
N ILE A 248 -7.62 15.58 17.37
CA ILE A 248 -7.48 16.26 16.07
C ILE A 248 -6.71 15.35 15.14
N ASP A 249 -7.24 15.11 13.94
CA ASP A 249 -6.55 14.32 12.91
C ASP A 249 -5.21 15.00 12.53
N VAL A 250 -4.13 14.22 12.59
CA VAL A 250 -2.77 14.65 12.24
C VAL A 250 -2.66 15.19 10.81
N MET A 251 -3.60 14.87 9.92
CA MET A 251 -3.66 15.46 8.59
C MET A 251 -3.66 17.00 8.62
N HIS A 252 -4.25 17.62 9.67
CA HIS A 252 -4.26 19.08 9.84
C HIS A 252 -2.87 19.64 10.18
N PHE A 253 -1.94 18.78 10.61
CA PHE A 253 -0.57 19.15 10.92
C PHE A 253 0.37 18.94 9.74
N LEU A 254 -0.10 18.33 8.64
CA LEU A 254 0.69 18.12 7.44
C LEU A 254 0.84 19.43 6.63
N PRO A 255 1.90 19.59 5.83
CA PRO A 255 1.99 20.63 4.82
C PRO A 255 0.80 20.57 3.84
N VAL A 256 0.39 21.74 3.33
CA VAL A 256 -0.86 21.89 2.55
C VAL A 256 -0.96 20.85 1.43
N ILE A 257 0.09 20.68 0.63
CA ILE A 257 0.08 19.75 -0.47
C ILE A 257 -0.17 18.30 -0.02
N MET A 258 0.42 17.86 1.09
CA MET A 258 0.25 16.50 1.59
C MET A 258 -1.10 16.31 2.26
N ARG A 259 -1.62 17.35 2.91
CA ARG A 259 -2.98 17.35 3.46
C ARG A 259 -4.04 17.22 2.37
N GLU A 260 -3.84 17.86 1.20
CA GLU A 260 -4.76 17.75 0.06
C GLU A 260 -4.65 16.39 -0.65
N ARG A 261 -3.53 15.71 -0.51
CA ARG A 261 -3.28 14.41 -1.15
C ARG A 261 -3.63 13.21 -0.28
N LEU A 262 -3.45 13.31 1.01
CA LEU A 262 -3.68 12.19 1.93
C LEU A 262 -5.09 11.61 1.74
N TYR A 263 -5.19 10.29 1.68
CA TYR A 263 -6.40 9.49 1.44
C TYR A 263 -7.04 9.70 0.04
N THR A 264 -6.33 10.33 -0.90
CA THR A 264 -6.81 10.47 -2.28
C THR A 264 -6.05 9.56 -3.24
N PHE A 265 -6.69 9.24 -4.35
CA PHE A 265 -6.07 8.54 -5.47
C PHE A 265 -5.57 9.56 -6.49
N PRO A 266 -4.47 9.27 -7.22
CA PRO A 266 -4.03 10.14 -8.29
C PRO A 266 -5.07 10.18 -9.43
N SER A 267 -5.11 11.27 -10.14
CA SER A 267 -5.91 11.44 -11.35
C SER A 267 -5.00 11.60 -12.57
N LEU A 268 -5.55 11.45 -13.78
CA LEU A 268 -4.79 11.71 -15.01
C LEU A 268 -4.28 13.14 -15.09
N LYS A 269 -4.97 14.10 -14.44
CA LYS A 269 -4.54 15.51 -14.35
C LYS A 269 -3.25 15.68 -13.52
N ASP A 270 -2.96 14.74 -12.63
CA ASP A 270 -1.72 14.72 -11.87
C ASP A 270 -0.54 14.25 -12.71
N GLY A 271 -0.80 13.70 -13.90
CA GLY A 271 0.22 13.18 -14.80
C GLY A 271 1.02 14.28 -15.52
N VAL A 272 2.33 14.12 -15.59
CA VAL A 272 3.22 14.95 -16.41
C VAL A 272 4.01 14.05 -17.34
N LYS A 273 3.90 14.28 -18.65
CA LYS A 273 4.54 13.44 -19.68
C LYS A 273 4.23 11.94 -19.52
N GLY A 274 2.99 11.60 -19.14
CA GLY A 274 2.53 10.22 -18.93
C GLY A 274 2.95 9.58 -17.61
N ARG A 275 3.69 10.27 -16.75
CA ARG A 275 4.11 9.78 -15.43
C ARG A 275 3.25 10.38 -14.31
N LEU A 276 2.72 9.55 -13.44
CA LEU A 276 2.00 9.97 -12.23
C LEU A 276 2.99 10.27 -11.08
N PRO A 277 2.55 10.99 -10.03
CA PRO A 277 3.33 11.10 -8.80
C PRO A 277 3.64 9.72 -8.22
N ASP A 278 4.86 9.54 -7.77
CA ASP A 278 5.35 8.33 -7.09
C ASP A 278 5.79 8.62 -5.65
N CYS A 279 6.48 7.67 -5.02
CA CYS A 279 7.03 7.82 -3.68
C CYS A 279 8.09 8.92 -3.61
N HIS A 280 8.96 9.05 -4.62
CA HIS A 280 10.01 10.06 -4.66
C HIS A 280 9.42 11.46 -4.81
N TRP A 281 8.49 11.64 -5.75
CA TRP A 281 7.77 12.89 -5.92
C TRP A 281 7.07 13.30 -4.61
N THR A 282 6.42 12.36 -3.94
CA THR A 282 5.71 12.58 -2.68
C THR A 282 6.68 13.03 -1.59
N SER A 283 7.74 12.27 -1.37
CA SER A 283 8.68 12.52 -0.26
C SER A 283 9.46 13.82 -0.43
N LEU A 284 9.95 14.12 -1.64
CA LEU A 284 10.76 15.30 -1.90
C LEU A 284 9.94 16.58 -2.07
N ASN A 285 8.64 16.46 -2.31
CA ASN A 285 7.73 17.61 -2.31
C ASN A 285 7.03 17.83 -0.96
N PHE A 286 7.37 17.08 0.07
CA PHE A 286 6.65 17.14 1.36
C PHE A 286 6.54 18.57 1.91
N PHE A 287 7.63 19.34 1.91
CA PHE A 287 7.65 20.72 2.37
C PHE A 287 7.56 21.77 1.24
N ASN A 288 7.50 21.36 -0.02
CA ASN A 288 7.44 22.30 -1.13
C ASN A 288 6.01 22.84 -1.31
N PRO A 289 5.77 24.15 -1.17
CA PRO A 289 4.43 24.71 -1.36
C PRO A 289 3.96 24.60 -2.83
N THR A 290 4.91 24.57 -3.77
CA THR A 290 4.67 24.30 -5.19
C THR A 290 5.44 23.05 -5.58
N PRO A 291 4.74 21.97 -5.99
CA PRO A 291 5.40 20.71 -6.32
C PRO A 291 6.37 20.84 -7.49
N ARG A 292 7.47 20.13 -7.38
CA ARG A 292 8.50 20.05 -8.44
C ARG A 292 8.36 18.72 -9.16
N ASP A 293 7.90 18.76 -10.41
CA ASP A 293 7.59 17.56 -11.19
C ASP A 293 8.82 16.77 -11.63
N TYR A 294 10.00 17.36 -11.63
CA TYR A 294 11.22 16.65 -11.97
C TYR A 294 11.62 15.58 -10.94
N TYR A 295 11.05 15.58 -9.74
CA TYR A 295 11.24 14.49 -8.76
C TYR A 295 10.56 13.17 -9.16
N ARG A 296 9.78 13.13 -10.23
CA ARG A 296 9.32 11.88 -10.86
C ARG A 296 10.47 11.12 -11.55
N SER A 297 11.60 11.77 -11.79
CA SER A 297 12.82 11.13 -12.25
C SER A 297 13.62 10.60 -11.06
N THR A 298 13.79 9.28 -10.97
CA THR A 298 14.58 8.63 -9.92
C THR A 298 15.99 9.21 -9.82
N SER A 299 16.63 9.48 -10.95
CA SER A 299 17.98 10.07 -10.99
C SER A 299 18.01 11.48 -10.38
N LEU A 300 17.03 12.34 -10.71
CA LEU A 300 16.96 13.69 -10.16
C LEU A 300 16.57 13.66 -8.68
N ALA A 301 15.71 12.72 -8.27
CA ALA A 301 15.38 12.50 -6.87
C ALA A 301 16.62 12.10 -6.06
N ALA A 302 17.43 11.16 -6.57
CA ALA A 302 18.67 10.74 -5.92
C ALA A 302 19.68 11.91 -5.78
N ILE A 303 19.83 12.72 -6.83
CA ILE A 303 20.67 13.94 -6.79
C ILE A 303 20.15 14.89 -5.72
N GLN A 304 18.85 15.13 -5.65
CA GLN A 304 18.25 16.01 -4.64
C GLN A 304 18.52 15.50 -3.23
N LEU A 305 18.34 14.21 -2.96
CA LEU A 305 18.63 13.63 -1.63
C LEU A 305 20.08 13.88 -1.22
N THR A 306 21.03 13.69 -2.14
CA THR A 306 22.45 13.87 -1.82
C THR A 306 22.85 15.36 -1.65
N GLN A 307 22.23 16.27 -2.40
CA GLN A 307 22.58 17.69 -2.40
C GLN A 307 21.87 18.49 -1.30
N ALA A 308 20.58 18.27 -1.10
CA ALA A 308 19.76 19.10 -0.22
C ALA A 308 19.47 18.48 1.15
N TYR A 309 19.85 17.22 1.37
CA TYR A 309 19.59 16.52 2.63
C TYR A 309 20.89 16.05 3.28
N ASN A 310 20.86 15.94 4.60
CA ASN A 310 21.88 15.26 5.39
C ASN A 310 21.40 13.87 5.76
N GLN A 311 22.25 12.85 5.64
CA GLN A 311 21.95 11.54 6.19
C GLN A 311 21.92 11.62 7.71
N VAL A 312 20.91 11.00 8.33
CA VAL A 312 20.68 11.02 9.77
C VAL A 312 20.40 9.61 10.29
N SER A 313 20.57 9.45 11.59
CA SER A 313 20.16 8.23 12.31
C SER A 313 18.97 8.54 13.23
N ALA A 314 18.26 7.50 13.70
CA ALA A 314 17.24 7.66 14.73
C ALA A 314 17.78 8.39 15.99
N PRO A 315 16.96 9.16 16.68
CA PRO A 315 15.52 9.33 16.48
C PRO A 315 15.19 10.22 15.28
N TYR A 316 14.21 9.77 14.49
CA TYR A 316 13.71 10.53 13.35
C TYR A 316 12.86 11.72 13.78
N GLN A 317 12.74 12.72 12.90
CA GLN A 317 11.94 13.92 13.11
C GLN A 317 10.89 14.07 12.01
N PHE A 318 9.84 14.83 12.30
CA PHE A 318 8.81 15.16 11.31
C PHE A 318 9.41 15.70 10.01
N GLY A 319 9.11 15.04 8.91
CA GLY A 319 9.61 15.38 7.59
C GLY A 319 10.93 14.70 7.18
N ASP A 320 11.53 13.87 8.02
CA ASP A 320 12.66 13.05 7.60
C ASP A 320 12.22 12.06 6.50
N VAL A 321 13.01 11.94 5.45
CA VAL A 321 12.77 11.00 4.35
C VAL A 321 13.46 9.68 4.67
N LEU A 322 12.69 8.61 4.75
CA LEU A 322 13.19 7.24 4.89
C LEU A 322 13.28 6.61 3.50
N CYS A 323 14.47 6.19 3.08
CA CYS A 323 14.75 5.57 1.80
C CYS A 323 15.06 4.09 2.00
N TYR A 324 14.27 3.22 1.37
CA TYR A 324 14.53 1.79 1.28
C TYR A 324 15.44 1.55 0.07
N THR A 325 16.57 0.92 0.30
CA THR A 325 17.56 0.63 -0.75
C THR A 325 17.92 -0.85 -0.74
N ASP A 326 18.17 -1.42 -1.90
CA ASP A 326 18.71 -2.78 -2.03
C ASP A 326 19.93 -2.74 -2.94
N ASN A 327 21.09 -3.26 -2.46
CA ASN A 327 22.36 -3.21 -3.17
C ASN A 327 22.72 -1.80 -3.72
N GLY A 328 22.32 -0.74 -3.01
CA GLY A 328 22.59 0.65 -3.40
C GLY A 328 21.53 1.26 -4.34
N GLU A 329 20.57 0.50 -4.82
CA GLU A 329 19.45 0.99 -5.62
C GLU A 329 18.27 1.40 -4.72
N GLY A 330 17.68 2.56 -5.01
CA GLY A 330 16.51 3.05 -4.29
C GLY A 330 15.25 2.29 -4.70
N LEU A 331 14.62 1.61 -3.75
CA LEU A 331 13.36 0.89 -3.97
C LEU A 331 12.14 1.77 -3.67
N HIS A 332 12.22 2.57 -2.59
CA HIS A 332 11.09 3.33 -2.10
C HIS A 332 11.52 4.47 -1.18
N THR A 333 10.69 5.52 -1.12
CA THR A 333 10.83 6.59 -0.13
C THR A 333 9.50 6.88 0.55
N CYS A 334 9.56 7.20 1.84
CA CYS A 334 8.42 7.69 2.62
C CYS A 334 8.86 8.79 3.58
N VAL A 335 7.92 9.53 4.12
CA VAL A 335 8.20 10.66 5.03
C VAL A 335 7.77 10.31 6.44
N TYR A 336 8.67 10.41 7.37
CA TYR A 336 8.40 10.18 8.79
C TYR A 336 7.49 11.28 9.36
N ILE A 337 6.41 10.85 10.01
CA ILE A 337 5.41 11.75 10.59
C ILE A 337 5.55 11.82 12.11
N ALA A 338 5.37 10.70 12.82
CA ALA A 338 5.48 10.62 14.27
C ALA A 338 5.46 9.15 14.72
N ASP A 339 5.99 8.83 15.89
CA ASP A 339 6.04 7.47 16.46
C ASP A 339 6.73 6.48 15.49
N ASN A 340 5.96 5.60 14.88
CA ASN A 340 6.41 4.71 13.81
C ASN A 340 5.63 4.94 12.49
N ILE A 341 4.99 6.10 12.34
CA ILE A 341 4.07 6.42 11.24
C ILE A 341 4.79 7.21 10.17
N VAL A 342 4.56 6.83 8.92
CA VAL A 342 5.07 7.47 7.72
C VAL A 342 3.96 7.79 6.75
N LEU A 343 4.14 8.86 5.96
CA LEU A 343 3.32 9.19 4.80
C LEU A 343 4.00 8.65 3.54
N THR A 344 3.26 7.96 2.70
CA THR A 344 3.79 7.33 1.50
C THR A 344 2.77 7.23 0.37
N LYS A 345 3.26 6.90 -0.83
CA LYS A 345 2.50 6.49 -2.01
C LYS A 345 3.27 5.38 -2.73
N ASN A 346 2.62 4.26 -3.01
CA ASN A 346 3.27 3.11 -3.66
C ASN A 346 3.36 3.30 -5.18
N GLY A 347 4.55 3.63 -5.67
CA GLY A 347 4.86 3.75 -7.10
C GLY A 347 3.97 4.74 -7.87
N GLU A 348 3.97 4.62 -9.19
CA GLU A 348 3.17 5.44 -10.12
C GLU A 348 1.76 4.89 -10.35
N ASN A 349 1.39 3.76 -9.74
CA ASN A 349 0.10 3.11 -9.95
C ASN A 349 -1.06 4.06 -9.60
N ILE A 350 -2.04 4.16 -10.50
CA ILE A 350 -3.23 5.00 -10.32
C ILE A 350 -4.15 4.47 -9.21
N LEU A 351 -4.10 3.16 -8.93
CA LEU A 351 -4.83 2.50 -7.85
C LEU A 351 -4.11 2.59 -6.49
N ALA A 352 -2.95 3.26 -6.42
CA ALA A 352 -2.22 3.47 -5.18
C ALA A 352 -2.45 4.89 -4.65
N PRO A 353 -3.24 5.07 -3.57
CA PRO A 353 -3.49 6.36 -2.94
C PRO A 353 -2.29 6.85 -2.12
N TRP A 354 -2.35 8.11 -1.67
CA TRP A 354 -1.48 8.60 -0.60
C TRP A 354 -2.03 8.12 0.74
N VAL A 355 -1.18 7.46 1.53
CA VAL A 355 -1.56 6.78 2.77
C VAL A 355 -0.63 7.12 3.92
N LEU A 356 -1.14 6.97 5.14
CA LEU A 356 -0.32 6.79 6.33
C LEU A 356 -0.19 5.29 6.61
N LEU A 357 1.03 4.84 6.86
CA LEU A 357 1.34 3.46 7.23
C LEU A 357 2.34 3.45 8.39
N THR A 358 2.50 2.31 9.05
CA THR A 358 3.64 2.13 9.95
C THR A 358 4.91 1.86 9.15
N ILE A 359 6.07 2.19 9.73
CA ILE A 359 7.38 1.80 9.16
C ILE A 359 7.45 0.28 8.97
N GLU A 360 6.80 -0.48 9.86
CA GLU A 360 6.72 -1.93 9.77
C GLU A 360 5.93 -2.38 8.53
N ASP A 361 4.77 -1.78 8.25
CA ASP A 361 3.96 -2.11 7.07
C ASP A 361 4.68 -1.78 5.77
N VAL A 362 5.33 -0.61 5.70
CA VAL A 362 6.19 -0.26 4.54
C VAL A 362 7.35 -1.25 4.42
N SER A 363 7.92 -1.70 5.55
CA SER A 363 8.98 -2.71 5.54
C SER A 363 8.49 -4.09 5.09
N LYS A 364 7.24 -4.48 5.40
CA LYS A 364 6.63 -5.71 4.86
C LYS A 364 6.61 -5.65 3.33
N ILE A 365 6.31 -4.49 2.74
CA ILE A 365 6.24 -4.30 1.28
C ILE A 365 7.61 -4.33 0.62
N TYR A 366 8.59 -3.58 1.16
CA TYR A 366 9.84 -3.26 0.47
C TYR A 366 11.08 -3.98 1.02
N LYS A 367 11.04 -4.50 2.25
CA LYS A 367 12.17 -5.24 2.84
C LYS A 367 12.00 -6.75 2.64
N TYR A 368 11.97 -7.17 1.39
CA TYR A 368 11.84 -8.59 1.02
C TYR A 368 13.18 -9.28 0.71
N SER A 369 14.28 -8.52 0.61
CA SER A 369 15.64 -9.02 0.45
C SER A 369 16.43 -8.84 1.76
N PRO A 370 17.35 -9.73 2.12
CA PRO A 370 18.22 -9.58 3.29
C PRO A 370 19.19 -8.40 3.17
N THR A 371 19.45 -7.92 1.95
CA THR A 371 20.31 -6.76 1.66
C THR A 371 19.58 -5.43 1.71
N THR A 372 18.24 -5.44 1.83
CA THR A 372 17.45 -4.20 1.91
C THR A 372 17.74 -3.45 3.21
N GLN A 373 18.11 -2.18 3.09
CA GLN A 373 18.41 -1.27 4.19
C GLN A 373 17.46 -0.06 4.17
N ILE A 374 17.31 0.57 5.34
CA ILE A 374 16.60 1.85 5.49
C ILE A 374 17.66 2.91 5.82
N GLN A 375 17.73 3.94 5.00
CA GLN A 375 18.56 5.13 5.21
C GLN A 375 17.64 6.33 5.42
N ALA A 376 17.95 7.18 6.38
CA ALA A 376 17.15 8.35 6.69
C ALA A 376 17.88 9.65 6.29
N TYR A 377 17.12 10.62 5.82
CA TYR A 377 17.62 11.87 5.29
C TYR A 377 16.78 13.05 5.81
N ARG A 378 17.44 14.08 6.33
CA ARG A 378 16.83 15.32 6.83
C ARG A 378 17.18 16.47 5.93
N LEU A 379 16.17 17.29 5.55
CA LEU A 379 16.37 18.51 4.79
C LEU A 379 17.32 19.46 5.55
N LYS A 380 18.31 20.04 4.83
CA LYS A 380 19.31 20.99 5.39
C LYS A 380 18.68 22.28 5.86
#